data_12f5c014c534e88e5b8e4efec0322a9e
#
_entry.id   12f5c014c534e88e5b8e4efec0322a9e
#
_cell.length_a   1.000
_cell.length_b   1.000
_cell.length_c   1.000
_cell.angle_alpha   90.00
_cell.angle_beta   90.00
_cell.angle_gamma   90.00
#
_symmetry.space_group_name_H-M   'P 1'
#
loop_
_entity.id
_entity.type
_entity.pdbx_description
1 polymer ?
#
loop_
_entity_poly.entity_id
_entity_poly.type
_entity_poly.pdbx_seq_one_letter_code
_entity_poly.pdbx_strand_id
1 'polypeptide(L)'
;EDLSRGLGDVYKRQLLKLSGESFSNPETNFGIEPKVIERIASEITAANNENIQIGVVVGGGNFFRGVQESAKNMAQANADYMGMLATVINAVALKDALDKNGTQTRVQSAITMTAVAEPYIRLRAIRHLEKGRVVIFAAGTGNPYFTTDTAASLRAAEIDADLMLKSTRVEGVFDKDPEVEEQAELYNEISYKDVVSSKLKVMDLTAITLCEENEMPIRVFDGTKEQNIYKAITGEKLGTLIQ
;
A
#
# COMPACT_ATOMS: atom_id res chain seq x y z
N GLU A 1 -0.45 -6.57 -33.37
CA GLU A 1 -1.84 -6.26 -32.96
C GLU A 1 -2.06 -6.81 -31.57
N ASP A 2 -2.34 -5.92 -30.66
CA ASP A 2 -2.54 -6.20 -29.24
C ASP A 2 -3.90 -6.87 -29.03
N LEU A 3 -3.90 -8.19 -28.82
CA LEU A 3 -5.10 -9.01 -28.56
C LEU A 3 -5.57 -8.95 -27.10
N SER A 4 -5.13 -7.96 -26.30
CA SER A 4 -5.47 -7.81 -24.87
C SER A 4 -6.74 -6.98 -24.58
N ARG A 5 -7.47 -6.52 -25.58
CA ARG A 5 -8.69 -5.69 -25.40
C ARG A 5 -9.96 -6.53 -25.23
N GLY A 6 -10.02 -7.40 -24.23
CA GLY A 6 -11.19 -8.26 -24.04
C GLY A 6 -11.61 -8.54 -22.59
N LEU A 7 -10.79 -8.23 -21.63
CA LEU A 7 -11.10 -8.23 -20.19
C LEU A 7 -10.73 -6.83 -19.72
N GLY A 8 -11.66 -6.05 -19.21
CA GLY A 8 -11.48 -4.64 -18.84
C GLY A 8 -10.07 -4.37 -18.29
N ASP A 9 -9.45 -3.26 -18.73
CA ASP A 9 -8.02 -2.94 -18.57
C ASP A 9 -7.45 -3.31 -17.19
N VAL A 10 -6.95 -4.55 -17.06
CA VAL A 10 -6.23 -4.98 -15.87
C VAL A 10 -4.79 -4.51 -15.99
N TYR A 11 -4.41 -3.57 -15.15
CA TYR A 11 -3.06 -3.06 -15.08
C TYR A 11 -2.07 -4.19 -14.76
N LYS A 12 -1.03 -4.35 -15.57
CA LYS A 12 -0.11 -5.49 -15.49
C LYS A 12 0.77 -5.44 -14.25
N ARG A 13 1.30 -4.27 -13.88
CA ARG A 13 2.15 -4.06 -12.72
C ARG A 13 1.51 -3.06 -11.78
N GLN A 14 1.28 -3.45 -10.55
CA GLN A 14 0.58 -2.64 -9.58
C GLN A 14 1.36 -2.52 -8.27
N LEU A 15 1.22 -1.38 -7.60
CA LEU A 15 1.71 -1.20 -6.25
C LEU A 15 0.53 -1.13 -5.29
N LEU A 16 0.44 -2.09 -4.38
CA LEU A 16 -0.54 -2.11 -3.29
C LEU A 16 0.07 -1.48 -2.03
N LYS A 17 -0.55 -0.41 -1.53
CA LYS A 17 -0.21 0.17 -0.23
C LYS A 17 -1.19 -0.31 0.83
N LEU A 18 -0.67 -0.94 1.88
CA LEU A 18 -1.41 -1.37 3.06
C LEU A 18 -0.99 -0.52 4.27
N SER A 19 -1.95 0.02 5.01
CA SER A 19 -1.65 0.67 6.28
C SER A 19 -1.24 -0.36 7.34
N GLY A 20 -0.43 0.03 8.33
CA GLY A 20 -0.10 -0.89 9.43
C GLY A 20 -1.33 -1.38 10.17
N GLU A 21 -2.33 -0.51 10.33
CA GLU A 21 -3.60 -0.84 10.97
C GLU A 21 -4.40 -1.91 10.24
N SER A 22 -4.14 -2.09 8.93
CA SER A 22 -4.76 -3.19 8.16
C SER A 22 -4.34 -4.58 8.65
N PHE A 23 -3.26 -4.69 9.44
CA PHE A 23 -2.78 -5.95 10.02
C PHE A 23 -3.18 -6.14 11.47
N SER A 24 -3.67 -5.09 12.14
CA SER A 24 -3.94 -5.12 13.57
C SER A 24 -5.18 -5.91 13.94
N ASN A 25 -5.22 -6.35 15.19
CA ASN A 25 -6.44 -6.85 15.80
C ASN A 25 -7.51 -5.74 15.80
N PRO A 26 -8.73 -5.99 15.28
CA PRO A 26 -9.78 -4.96 15.18
C PRO A 26 -10.21 -4.35 16.53
N GLU A 27 -10.11 -5.09 17.63
CA GLU A 27 -10.53 -4.64 18.96
C GLU A 27 -9.47 -3.76 19.62
N THR A 28 -8.18 -4.14 19.50
CA THR A 28 -7.09 -3.44 20.18
C THR A 28 -6.38 -2.42 19.29
N ASN A 29 -6.56 -2.51 17.97
CA ASN A 29 -5.81 -1.75 16.97
C ASN A 29 -4.28 -1.87 17.11
N PHE A 30 -3.80 -2.99 17.69
CA PHE A 30 -2.38 -3.22 17.97
C PHE A 30 -1.92 -4.60 17.48
N GLY A 31 -0.64 -4.70 17.11
CA GLY A 31 0.01 -5.95 16.74
C GLY A 31 -0.41 -6.48 15.38
N ILE A 32 -0.28 -7.79 15.20
CA ILE A 32 -0.67 -8.50 13.98
C ILE A 32 -1.72 -9.55 14.33
N GLU A 33 -2.88 -9.45 13.69
CA GLU A 33 -3.96 -10.44 13.82
C GLU A 33 -3.75 -11.56 12.78
N PRO A 34 -3.52 -12.82 13.20
CA PRO A 34 -3.23 -13.91 12.29
C PRO A 34 -4.28 -14.10 11.19
N LYS A 35 -5.57 -14.05 11.53
CA LYS A 35 -6.66 -14.23 10.55
C LYS A 35 -6.69 -13.12 9.51
N VAL A 36 -6.37 -11.90 9.91
CA VAL A 36 -6.34 -10.74 9.00
C VAL A 36 -5.18 -10.86 8.01
N ILE A 37 -3.98 -11.20 8.48
CA ILE A 37 -2.82 -11.34 7.59
C ILE A 37 -2.97 -12.54 6.65
N GLU A 38 -3.57 -13.65 7.10
CA GLU A 38 -3.91 -14.81 6.27
C GLU A 38 -4.89 -14.44 5.16
N ARG A 39 -5.94 -13.65 5.46
CA ARG A 39 -6.89 -13.13 4.46
C ARG A 39 -6.19 -12.27 3.44
N ILE A 40 -5.42 -11.27 3.86
CA ILE A 40 -4.68 -10.38 2.97
C ILE A 40 -3.74 -11.18 2.06
N ALA A 41 -2.98 -12.12 2.62
CA ALA A 41 -2.07 -12.96 1.86
C ALA A 41 -2.82 -13.85 0.85
N SER A 42 -3.98 -14.41 1.22
CA SER A 42 -4.82 -15.22 0.31
C SER A 42 -5.32 -14.39 -0.88
N GLU A 43 -5.81 -13.18 -0.64
CA GLU A 43 -6.31 -12.29 -1.69
C GLU A 43 -5.19 -11.83 -2.64
N ILE A 44 -4.00 -11.49 -2.11
CA ILE A 44 -2.82 -11.14 -2.92
C ILE A 44 -2.35 -12.35 -3.74
N THR A 45 -2.32 -13.55 -3.13
CA THR A 45 -1.93 -14.79 -3.83
C THR A 45 -2.89 -15.08 -4.98
N ALA A 46 -4.19 -14.98 -4.75
CA ALA A 46 -5.20 -15.20 -5.79
C ALA A 46 -5.00 -14.23 -6.97
N ALA A 47 -4.79 -12.95 -6.69
CA ALA A 47 -4.54 -11.95 -7.73
C ALA A 47 -3.19 -12.16 -8.46
N ASN A 48 -2.13 -12.56 -7.77
CA ASN A 48 -0.83 -12.86 -8.39
C ASN A 48 -0.91 -14.05 -9.35
N ASN A 49 -1.78 -15.03 -9.06
CA ASN A 49 -2.02 -16.17 -9.94
C ASN A 49 -2.69 -15.79 -11.28
N GLU A 50 -3.29 -14.60 -11.38
CA GLU A 50 -3.79 -14.01 -12.64
C GLU A 50 -2.66 -13.35 -13.48
N ASN A 51 -1.39 -13.63 -13.17
CA ASN A 51 -0.20 -13.07 -13.81
C ASN A 51 -0.04 -11.54 -13.63
N ILE A 52 -0.63 -10.97 -12.58
CA ILE A 52 -0.46 -9.57 -12.22
C ILE A 52 0.81 -9.43 -11.37
N GLN A 53 1.67 -8.48 -11.72
CA GLN A 53 2.90 -8.17 -10.99
C GLN A 53 2.56 -7.24 -9.81
N ILE A 54 2.79 -7.69 -8.58
CA ILE A 54 2.35 -7.00 -7.38
C ILE A 54 3.54 -6.59 -6.52
N GLY A 55 3.78 -5.28 -6.40
CA GLY A 55 4.59 -4.67 -5.35
C GLY A 55 3.70 -4.30 -4.17
N VAL A 56 4.18 -4.47 -2.94
CA VAL A 56 3.43 -4.12 -1.73
C VAL A 56 4.26 -3.18 -0.85
N VAL A 57 3.69 -2.05 -0.46
CA VAL A 57 4.25 -1.18 0.58
C VAL A 57 3.41 -1.33 1.84
N VAL A 58 4.04 -1.57 2.97
CA VAL A 58 3.36 -1.76 4.25
C VAL A 58 3.66 -0.63 5.22
N GLY A 59 2.65 -0.16 5.95
CA GLY A 59 2.81 0.79 7.04
C GLY A 59 3.18 0.11 8.36
N GLY A 60 3.47 0.91 9.40
CA GLY A 60 3.87 0.44 10.74
C GLY A 60 2.93 0.92 11.87
N GLY A 61 1.77 1.50 11.54
CA GLY A 61 0.87 2.16 12.51
C GLY A 61 0.32 1.23 13.59
N ASN A 62 0.20 -0.06 13.32
CA ASN A 62 -0.25 -1.08 14.29
C ASN A 62 0.72 -1.31 15.46
N PHE A 63 1.99 -0.95 15.32
CA PHE A 63 2.98 -1.01 16.40
C PHE A 63 3.29 0.37 16.97
N PHE A 64 3.34 1.38 16.10
CA PHE A 64 3.84 2.70 16.48
C PHE A 64 2.82 3.56 17.21
N ARG A 65 1.50 3.43 16.97
CA ARG A 65 0.47 4.22 17.66
C ARG A 65 0.49 4.05 19.20
N GLY A 66 0.74 2.84 19.69
CA GLY A 66 0.88 2.58 21.12
C GLY A 66 2.11 3.26 21.74
N VAL A 67 3.09 3.63 20.94
CA VAL A 67 4.33 4.31 21.35
C VAL A 67 4.22 5.84 21.21
N GLN A 68 3.20 6.37 20.51
CA GLN A 68 3.05 7.81 20.24
C GLN A 68 2.99 8.66 21.53
N GLU A 69 2.40 8.17 22.61
CA GLU A 69 2.42 8.90 23.89
C GLU A 69 3.82 8.95 24.51
N SER A 70 4.56 7.86 24.42
CA SER A 70 5.97 7.79 24.88
C SER A 70 6.91 8.58 23.94
N ALA A 71 6.52 8.76 22.68
CA ALA A 71 7.30 9.47 21.67
C ALA A 71 7.11 10.99 21.69
N LYS A 72 6.17 11.53 22.48
CA LYS A 72 5.92 12.99 22.55
C LYS A 72 7.17 13.84 22.90
N ASN A 73 8.15 13.23 23.57
CA ASN A 73 9.42 13.87 23.91
C ASN A 73 10.61 13.35 23.09
N MET A 74 10.36 12.57 22.04
CA MET A 74 11.39 11.99 21.20
C MET A 74 11.66 12.90 19.99
N ALA A 75 12.91 12.94 19.52
CA ALA A 75 13.21 13.59 18.26
C ALA A 75 12.44 12.92 17.09
N GLN A 76 11.83 13.71 16.23
CA GLN A 76 10.99 13.23 15.11
C GLN A 76 11.70 12.15 14.29
N ALA A 77 12.98 12.37 13.95
CA ALA A 77 13.75 11.40 13.18
C ALA A 77 13.82 10.02 13.84
N ASN A 78 13.96 9.97 15.19
CA ASN A 78 13.99 8.70 15.91
C ASN A 78 12.61 8.02 15.89
N ALA A 79 11.54 8.78 16.05
CA ALA A 79 10.18 8.28 15.96
C ALA A 79 9.90 7.70 14.56
N ASP A 80 10.35 8.38 13.51
CA ASP A 80 10.21 7.92 12.13
C ASP A 80 11.00 6.63 11.87
N TYR A 81 12.22 6.50 12.41
CA TYR A 81 12.99 5.25 12.33
C TYR A 81 12.27 4.09 13.04
N MET A 82 11.65 4.34 14.20
CA MET A 82 10.83 3.31 14.87
C MET A 82 9.64 2.89 13.99
N GLY A 83 8.97 3.85 13.36
CA GLY A 83 7.91 3.57 12.39
C GLY A 83 8.42 2.74 11.20
N MET A 84 9.58 3.07 10.65
CA MET A 84 10.21 2.30 9.58
C MET A 84 10.53 0.87 10.00
N LEU A 85 11.06 0.65 11.20
CA LEU A 85 11.31 -0.69 11.75
C LEU A 85 10.00 -1.47 11.97
N ALA A 86 8.93 -0.82 12.40
CA ALA A 86 7.61 -1.43 12.52
C ALA A 86 7.08 -1.94 11.16
N THR A 87 7.37 -1.22 10.06
CA THR A 87 7.03 -1.73 8.71
C THR A 87 7.77 -3.01 8.37
N VAL A 88 9.01 -3.17 8.83
CA VAL A 88 9.79 -4.40 8.60
C VAL A 88 9.15 -5.60 9.28
N ILE A 89 8.64 -5.43 10.52
CA ILE A 89 7.91 -6.48 11.23
C ILE A 89 6.71 -6.93 10.39
N ASN A 90 5.89 -6.00 9.91
CA ASN A 90 4.73 -6.31 9.06
C ASN A 90 5.13 -6.97 7.74
N ALA A 91 6.21 -6.51 7.11
CA ALA A 91 6.70 -7.08 5.85
C ALA A 91 7.15 -8.53 6.00
N VAL A 92 7.85 -8.86 7.09
CA VAL A 92 8.30 -10.23 7.38
C VAL A 92 7.10 -11.14 7.66
N ALA A 93 6.12 -10.66 8.43
CA ALA A 93 4.91 -11.42 8.72
C ALA A 93 4.06 -11.66 7.46
N LEU A 94 3.88 -10.65 6.61
CA LEU A 94 3.15 -10.80 5.34
C LEU A 94 3.88 -11.76 4.39
N LYS A 95 5.22 -11.68 4.33
CA LYS A 95 6.03 -12.63 3.54
C LYS A 95 5.79 -14.07 3.98
N ASP A 96 5.82 -14.35 5.29
CA ASP A 96 5.59 -15.71 5.81
C ASP A 96 4.19 -16.23 5.42
N ALA A 97 3.16 -15.39 5.52
CA ALA A 97 1.80 -15.74 5.13
C ALA A 97 1.66 -15.99 3.62
N LEU A 98 2.30 -15.17 2.77
CA LEU A 98 2.32 -15.35 1.31
C LEU A 98 3.07 -16.63 0.90
N ASP A 99 4.23 -16.89 1.51
CA ASP A 99 5.02 -18.09 1.24
C ASP A 99 4.25 -19.36 1.64
N LYS A 100 3.48 -19.36 2.75
CA LYS A 100 2.57 -20.44 3.15
C LYS A 100 1.46 -20.71 2.14
N ASN A 101 1.01 -19.67 1.43
CA ASN A 101 0.04 -19.79 0.34
C ASN A 101 0.68 -20.19 -1.00
N GLY A 102 1.99 -20.46 -1.03
CA GLY A 102 2.73 -20.88 -2.23
C GLY A 102 3.21 -19.72 -3.12
N THR A 103 3.00 -18.48 -2.71
CA THR A 103 3.47 -17.29 -3.46
C THR A 103 4.94 -17.02 -3.17
N GLN A 104 5.80 -17.05 -4.19
CA GLN A 104 7.20 -16.66 -4.01
C GLN A 104 7.30 -15.17 -3.68
N THR A 105 7.81 -14.84 -2.49
CA THR A 105 7.83 -13.47 -2.00
C THR A 105 9.25 -13.00 -1.68
N ARG A 106 9.55 -11.72 -1.89
CA ARG A 106 10.80 -11.06 -1.49
C ARG A 106 10.49 -9.81 -0.68
N VAL A 107 11.19 -9.64 0.45
CA VAL A 107 11.20 -8.37 1.18
C VAL A 107 12.43 -7.59 0.79
N GLN A 108 12.26 -6.35 0.38
CA GLN A 108 13.33 -5.39 0.14
C GLN A 108 13.21 -4.21 1.10
N SER A 109 14.28 -3.89 1.81
CA SER A 109 14.29 -2.82 2.81
C SER A 109 15.11 -1.63 2.35
N ALA A 110 14.56 -0.42 2.56
CA ALA A 110 15.27 0.83 2.33
C ALA A 110 16.38 1.08 3.35
N ILE A 111 16.28 0.48 4.55
CA ILE A 111 17.34 0.46 5.55
C ILE A 111 18.09 -0.87 5.42
N THR A 112 19.41 -0.83 5.33
CA THR A 112 20.24 -2.03 5.18
C THR A 112 20.13 -2.94 6.41
N MET A 113 19.61 -4.15 6.21
CA MET A 113 19.47 -5.20 7.23
C MET A 113 19.52 -6.59 6.58
N THR A 114 20.62 -6.92 5.98
CA THR A 114 20.81 -8.08 5.09
C THR A 114 20.48 -9.43 5.72
N ALA A 115 20.52 -9.55 7.05
CA ALA A 115 20.09 -10.75 7.76
C ALA A 115 18.56 -10.99 7.73
N VAL A 116 17.77 -9.97 7.43
CA VAL A 116 16.29 -10.01 7.50
C VAL A 116 15.63 -9.80 6.14
N ALA A 117 16.16 -8.85 5.34
CA ALA A 117 15.60 -8.44 4.07
C ALA A 117 16.69 -8.09 3.07
N GLU A 118 16.40 -8.24 1.78
CA GLU A 118 17.30 -7.75 0.72
C GLU A 118 17.41 -6.22 0.79
N PRO A 119 18.58 -5.63 0.52
CA PRO A 119 18.66 -4.19 0.27
C PRO A 119 17.79 -3.82 -0.94
N TYR A 120 17.05 -2.71 -0.82
CA TYR A 120 16.27 -2.22 -1.94
C TYR A 120 17.18 -1.81 -3.10
N ILE A 121 16.97 -2.43 -4.24
CA ILE A 121 17.60 -2.09 -5.51
C ILE A 121 16.52 -2.15 -6.60
N ARG A 122 16.23 -0.99 -7.23
CA ARG A 122 15.17 -0.84 -8.23
C ARG A 122 15.13 -1.97 -9.27
N LEU A 123 16.24 -2.21 -9.96
CA LEU A 123 16.30 -3.22 -11.03
C LEU A 123 16.11 -4.65 -10.50
N ARG A 124 16.50 -4.92 -9.24
CA ARG A 124 16.25 -6.21 -8.60
C ARG A 124 14.78 -6.39 -8.27
N ALA A 125 14.09 -5.33 -7.80
CA ALA A 125 12.65 -5.36 -7.57
C ALA A 125 11.90 -5.67 -8.86
N ILE A 126 12.18 -4.94 -9.95
CA ILE A 126 11.59 -5.18 -11.27
C ILE A 126 11.81 -6.62 -11.72
N ARG A 127 13.04 -7.14 -11.61
CA ARG A 127 13.35 -8.52 -11.99
C ARG A 127 12.61 -9.57 -11.15
N HIS A 128 12.31 -9.28 -9.88
CA HIS A 128 11.46 -10.17 -9.07
C HIS A 128 10.03 -10.15 -9.56
N LEU A 129 9.47 -8.97 -9.82
CA LEU A 129 8.11 -8.81 -10.34
C LEU A 129 7.93 -9.52 -11.70
N GLU A 130 8.87 -9.36 -12.62
CA GLU A 130 8.88 -10.03 -13.92
C GLU A 130 8.94 -11.56 -13.83
N LYS A 131 9.45 -12.10 -12.71
CA LYS A 131 9.45 -13.54 -12.42
C LYS A 131 8.19 -14.02 -11.69
N GLY A 132 7.15 -13.19 -11.62
CA GLY A 132 5.90 -13.50 -10.93
C GLY A 132 6.00 -13.54 -9.41
N ARG A 133 7.07 -12.95 -8.81
CA ARG A 133 7.23 -12.84 -7.38
C ARG A 133 6.53 -11.60 -6.85
N VAL A 134 5.91 -11.72 -5.68
CA VAL A 134 5.47 -10.54 -4.92
C VAL A 134 6.68 -9.90 -4.25
N VAL A 135 6.81 -8.57 -4.35
CA VAL A 135 7.88 -7.81 -3.69
C VAL A 135 7.27 -6.91 -2.62
N ILE A 136 7.70 -7.09 -1.37
CA ILE A 136 7.27 -6.24 -0.25
C ILE A 136 8.37 -5.22 0.03
N PHE A 137 8.04 -3.95 -0.05
CA PHE A 137 8.94 -2.84 0.25
C PHE A 137 8.76 -2.41 1.70
N ALA A 138 9.82 -2.54 2.50
CA ALA A 138 9.87 -2.22 3.90
C ALA A 138 10.76 -1.01 4.20
N ALA A 139 10.65 -0.46 5.39
CA ALA A 139 11.38 0.72 5.89
C ALA A 139 11.08 2.01 5.10
N GLY A 140 9.91 2.11 4.49
CA GLY A 140 9.44 3.34 3.83
C GLY A 140 10.40 3.84 2.74
N THR A 141 10.77 5.13 2.81
CA THR A 141 11.80 5.72 1.94
C THR A 141 13.22 5.47 2.44
N GLY A 142 13.37 5.01 3.68
CA GLY A 142 14.66 4.93 4.38
C GLY A 142 15.08 6.28 5.01
N ASN A 143 14.30 7.33 4.83
CA ASN A 143 14.57 8.67 5.34
C ASN A 143 13.45 9.13 6.27
N PRO A 144 13.78 9.78 7.42
CA PRO A 144 12.80 10.46 8.26
C PRO A 144 12.01 11.53 7.51
N TYR A 145 10.91 11.98 8.10
CA TYR A 145 10.01 13.04 7.61
C TYR A 145 9.13 12.68 6.40
N PHE A 146 9.18 11.45 5.92
CA PHE A 146 8.32 10.96 4.85
C PHE A 146 7.31 9.94 5.36
N THR A 147 6.10 9.99 4.81
CA THR A 147 5.03 9.04 5.17
C THR A 147 5.14 7.74 4.38
N THR A 148 4.34 6.75 4.78
CA THR A 148 4.18 5.52 4.00
C THR A 148 3.52 5.77 2.64
N ASP A 149 2.67 6.80 2.51
CA ASP A 149 2.04 7.17 1.24
C ASP A 149 3.08 7.74 0.28
N THR A 150 3.98 8.62 0.75
CA THR A 150 5.14 9.08 -0.04
C THR A 150 6.03 7.91 -0.46
N ALA A 151 6.29 6.95 0.44
CA ALA A 151 7.08 5.77 0.10
C ALA A 151 6.37 4.92 -0.98
N ALA A 152 5.06 4.76 -0.90
CA ALA A 152 4.29 4.01 -1.89
C ALA A 152 4.34 4.68 -3.27
N SER A 153 4.12 6.00 -3.34
CA SER A 153 4.23 6.77 -4.58
C SER A 153 5.62 6.67 -5.22
N LEU A 154 6.67 6.79 -4.39
CA LEU A 154 8.05 6.65 -4.86
C LEU A 154 8.33 5.24 -5.42
N ARG A 155 7.93 4.19 -4.68
CA ARG A 155 8.13 2.81 -5.16
C ARG A 155 7.32 2.50 -6.39
N ALA A 156 6.08 3.02 -6.51
CA ALA A 156 5.25 2.86 -7.71
C ALA A 156 5.96 3.43 -8.94
N ALA A 157 6.45 4.68 -8.86
CA ALA A 157 7.20 5.30 -9.95
C ALA A 157 8.51 4.55 -10.27
N GLU A 158 9.28 4.15 -9.24
CA GLU A 158 10.56 3.45 -9.44
C GLU A 158 10.43 2.08 -10.10
N ILE A 159 9.34 1.35 -9.86
CA ILE A 159 9.12 0.04 -10.47
C ILE A 159 8.32 0.10 -11.77
N ASP A 160 8.03 1.30 -12.27
CA ASP A 160 7.18 1.52 -13.44
C ASP A 160 5.82 0.82 -13.28
N ALA A 161 5.12 1.08 -12.17
CA ALA A 161 3.79 0.54 -11.93
C ALA A 161 2.75 1.27 -12.80
N ASP A 162 1.75 0.53 -13.26
CA ASP A 162 0.65 1.08 -14.08
C ASP A 162 -0.46 1.68 -13.21
N LEU A 163 -0.54 1.25 -11.92
CA LEU A 163 -1.57 1.66 -10.97
C LEU A 163 -1.03 1.57 -9.54
N MET A 164 -1.33 2.57 -8.73
CA MET A 164 -1.17 2.50 -7.28
C MET A 164 -2.53 2.22 -6.62
N LEU A 165 -2.59 1.20 -5.78
CA LEU A 165 -3.74 0.78 -4.99
C LEU A 165 -3.55 1.22 -3.54
N LYS A 166 -4.38 2.12 -3.04
CA LYS A 166 -4.38 2.55 -1.65
C LYS A 166 -5.52 1.89 -0.88
N SER A 167 -5.18 0.88 -0.10
CA SER A 167 -6.10 0.25 0.84
C SER A 167 -6.30 1.12 2.08
N THR A 168 -7.55 1.40 2.42
CA THR A 168 -7.99 2.22 3.56
C THR A 168 -9.08 1.49 4.36
N ARG A 169 -9.67 2.17 5.36
CA ARG A 169 -10.86 1.72 6.10
C ARG A 169 -12.16 2.35 5.61
N VAL A 170 -12.06 3.28 4.65
CA VAL A 170 -13.21 3.94 4.03
C VAL A 170 -13.36 3.52 2.59
N GLU A 171 -14.57 3.61 2.04
CA GLU A 171 -14.88 3.10 0.70
C GLU A 171 -14.08 3.77 -0.42
N GLY A 172 -13.69 5.02 -0.24
CA GLY A 172 -12.94 5.80 -1.23
C GLY A 172 -12.78 7.24 -0.78
N VAL A 173 -12.74 8.17 -1.72
CA VAL A 173 -12.65 9.61 -1.49
C VAL A 173 -14.05 10.21 -1.49
N PHE A 174 -14.38 10.95 -0.44
CA PHE A 174 -15.64 11.65 -0.30
C PHE A 174 -15.45 13.16 -0.40
N ASP A 175 -16.50 13.88 -0.77
CA ASP A 175 -16.52 15.35 -0.82
C ASP A 175 -16.40 15.98 0.57
N LYS A 176 -16.81 15.24 1.61
CA LYS A 176 -16.78 15.59 3.03
C LYS A 176 -16.39 14.39 3.86
N ASP A 177 -16.12 14.61 5.14
CA ASP A 177 -15.77 13.53 6.06
C ASP A 177 -17.01 12.65 6.35
N PRO A 178 -17.09 11.40 5.88
CA PRO A 178 -18.25 10.54 6.07
C PRO A 178 -18.47 10.12 7.54
N GLU A 179 -17.47 10.27 8.41
CA GLU A 179 -17.62 10.02 9.85
C GLU A 179 -18.32 11.17 10.58
N VAL A 180 -18.38 12.35 9.96
CA VAL A 180 -18.97 13.57 10.53
C VAL A 180 -20.26 13.97 9.82
N GLU A 181 -20.34 13.78 8.51
CA GLU A 181 -21.47 14.22 7.69
C GLU A 181 -22.14 13.01 6.98
N GLU A 182 -23.37 12.69 7.38
CA GLU A 182 -24.17 11.58 6.82
C GLU A 182 -24.48 11.73 5.31
N GLN A 183 -24.36 12.95 4.76
CA GLN A 183 -24.62 13.26 3.36
C GLN A 183 -23.33 13.38 2.53
N ALA A 184 -22.22 12.79 3.01
CA ALA A 184 -21.00 12.76 2.24
C ALA A 184 -21.16 11.89 0.97
N GLU A 185 -20.82 12.45 -0.19
CA GLU A 185 -20.91 11.77 -1.48
C GLU A 185 -19.56 11.16 -1.88
N LEU A 186 -19.57 9.88 -2.25
CA LEU A 186 -18.38 9.16 -2.73
C LEU A 186 -18.08 9.54 -4.18
N TYR A 187 -16.86 9.97 -4.46
CA TYR A 187 -16.39 10.12 -5.83
C TYR A 187 -16.05 8.75 -6.44
N ASN A 188 -16.61 8.44 -7.61
CA ASN A 188 -16.17 7.30 -8.40
C ASN A 188 -14.81 7.58 -9.07
N GLU A 189 -14.62 8.83 -9.52
CA GLU A 189 -13.42 9.33 -10.17
C GLU A 189 -13.25 10.82 -9.84
N ILE A 190 -11.99 11.26 -9.64
CA ILE A 190 -11.66 12.65 -9.34
C ILE A 190 -10.27 12.98 -9.87
N SER A 191 -10.06 14.22 -10.35
CA SER A 191 -8.75 14.64 -10.81
C SER A 191 -7.81 14.97 -9.65
N TYR A 192 -6.48 14.86 -9.88
CA TYR A 192 -5.45 15.32 -8.93
C TYR A 192 -5.66 16.77 -8.53
N LYS A 193 -5.96 17.62 -9.51
CA LYS A 193 -6.23 19.05 -9.31
C LYS A 193 -7.39 19.27 -8.33
N ASP A 194 -8.47 18.51 -8.46
CA ASP A 194 -9.64 18.65 -7.59
C ASP A 194 -9.35 18.13 -6.17
N VAL A 195 -8.58 17.04 -6.03
CA VAL A 195 -8.11 16.54 -4.73
C VAL A 195 -7.32 17.62 -3.99
N VAL A 196 -6.38 18.28 -4.67
CA VAL A 196 -5.54 19.33 -4.09
C VAL A 196 -6.33 20.60 -3.80
N SER A 197 -7.14 21.08 -4.76
CA SER A 197 -7.90 22.33 -4.63
C SER A 197 -8.98 22.26 -3.55
N SER A 198 -9.63 21.09 -3.42
CA SER A 198 -10.65 20.82 -2.40
C SER A 198 -10.04 20.39 -1.05
N LYS A 199 -8.71 20.29 -0.94
CA LYS A 199 -7.97 19.89 0.26
C LYS A 199 -8.45 18.56 0.84
N LEU A 200 -8.81 17.61 -0.02
CA LEU A 200 -9.28 16.30 0.41
C LEU A 200 -8.13 15.52 1.07
N LYS A 201 -8.40 14.95 2.24
CA LYS A 201 -7.39 14.24 3.05
C LYS A 201 -7.18 12.79 2.58
N VAL A 202 -6.80 12.63 1.32
CA VAL A 202 -6.57 11.30 0.74
C VAL A 202 -5.19 10.77 1.12
N MET A 203 -4.16 11.60 0.93
CA MET A 203 -2.73 11.29 1.14
C MET A 203 -2.02 12.59 1.51
N ASP A 204 -0.74 12.49 1.92
CA ASP A 204 0.07 13.71 2.04
C ASP A 204 0.35 14.33 0.65
N LEU A 205 0.58 15.65 0.64
CA LEU A 205 0.73 16.41 -0.60
C LEU A 205 1.94 15.94 -1.42
N THR A 206 3.02 15.54 -0.77
CA THR A 206 4.22 15.02 -1.46
C THR A 206 3.89 13.75 -2.26
N ALA A 207 3.10 12.84 -1.66
CA ALA A 207 2.67 11.63 -2.33
C ALA A 207 1.75 11.93 -3.54
N ILE A 208 0.79 12.86 -3.38
CA ILE A 208 -0.12 13.28 -4.45
C ILE A 208 0.68 13.90 -5.61
N THR A 209 1.56 14.87 -5.32
CA THR A 209 2.36 15.54 -6.36
C THR A 209 3.26 14.56 -7.11
N LEU A 210 3.87 13.62 -6.40
CA LEU A 210 4.73 12.61 -7.03
C LEU A 210 3.95 11.70 -7.99
N CYS A 211 2.72 11.32 -7.62
CA CYS A 211 1.86 10.53 -8.51
C CYS A 211 1.38 11.36 -9.72
N GLU A 212 0.95 12.61 -9.51
CA GLU A 212 0.52 13.51 -10.59
C GLU A 212 1.64 13.74 -11.61
N GLU A 213 2.87 14.08 -11.17
CA GLU A 213 4.03 14.30 -12.04
C GLU A 213 4.45 13.06 -12.85
N ASN A 214 4.13 11.87 -12.37
CA ASN A 214 4.44 10.60 -13.04
C ASN A 214 3.21 9.98 -13.75
N GLU A 215 2.10 10.72 -13.86
CA GLU A 215 0.85 10.25 -14.47
C GLU A 215 0.39 8.88 -13.91
N MET A 216 0.63 8.67 -12.60
CA MET A 216 0.37 7.42 -11.90
C MET A 216 -1.06 7.39 -11.35
N PRO A 217 -2.02 6.69 -11.94
CA PRO A 217 -3.37 6.64 -11.40
C PRO A 217 -3.37 5.98 -10.00
N ILE A 218 -4.24 6.47 -9.12
CA ILE A 218 -4.40 5.94 -7.76
C ILE A 218 -5.84 5.46 -7.59
N ARG A 219 -6.01 4.22 -7.13
CA ARG A 219 -7.31 3.73 -6.68
C ARG A 219 -7.35 3.64 -5.17
N VAL A 220 -8.28 4.36 -4.56
CA VAL A 220 -8.53 4.35 -3.10
C VAL A 220 -9.74 3.49 -2.82
N PHE A 221 -9.63 2.50 -1.93
CA PHE A 221 -10.70 1.55 -1.65
C PHE A 221 -10.65 1.01 -0.22
N ASP A 222 -11.76 0.46 0.26
CA ASP A 222 -11.83 -0.21 1.55
C ASP A 222 -11.25 -1.62 1.47
N GLY A 223 -10.01 -1.79 1.96
CA GLY A 223 -9.32 -3.07 2.01
C GLY A 223 -9.64 -3.92 3.25
N THR A 224 -10.52 -3.44 4.13
CA THR A 224 -10.96 -4.23 5.31
C THR A 224 -12.04 -5.24 4.96
N LYS A 225 -12.83 -4.96 3.90
CA LYS A 225 -13.85 -5.88 3.41
C LYS A 225 -13.23 -7.07 2.70
N GLU A 226 -13.79 -8.25 2.92
CA GLU A 226 -13.36 -9.49 2.26
C GLU A 226 -13.42 -9.36 0.74
N GLN A 227 -12.44 -9.94 0.06
CA GLN A 227 -12.25 -9.93 -1.39
C GLN A 227 -11.94 -8.57 -2.02
N ASN A 228 -11.97 -7.46 -1.28
CA ASN A 228 -11.77 -6.15 -1.89
C ASN A 228 -10.33 -5.93 -2.38
N ILE A 229 -9.32 -6.52 -1.73
CA ILE A 229 -7.93 -6.46 -2.22
C ILE A 229 -7.82 -7.23 -3.54
N TYR A 230 -8.36 -8.44 -3.62
CA TYR A 230 -8.39 -9.23 -4.85
C TYR A 230 -9.12 -8.48 -5.98
N LYS A 231 -10.33 -7.99 -5.71
CA LYS A 231 -11.16 -7.26 -6.67
C LYS A 231 -10.48 -5.99 -7.20
N ALA A 232 -9.88 -5.22 -6.30
CA ALA A 232 -9.16 -4.00 -6.69
C ALA A 232 -7.97 -4.32 -7.61
N ILE A 233 -7.18 -5.35 -7.30
CA ILE A 233 -6.03 -5.77 -8.11
C ILE A 233 -6.49 -6.33 -9.46
N THR A 234 -7.59 -7.08 -9.52
CA THR A 234 -8.12 -7.67 -10.75
C THR A 234 -8.96 -6.70 -11.60
N GLY A 235 -9.04 -5.42 -11.19
CA GLY A 235 -9.61 -4.35 -12.00
C GLY A 235 -11.10 -4.09 -11.80
N GLU A 236 -11.74 -4.67 -10.77
CA GLU A 236 -13.10 -4.26 -10.42
C GLU A 236 -13.13 -2.80 -10.00
N LYS A 237 -14.16 -2.08 -10.43
CA LYS A 237 -14.34 -0.65 -10.12
C LYS A 237 -14.82 -0.47 -8.69
N LEU A 238 -13.87 -0.56 -7.75
CA LEU A 238 -14.09 -0.28 -6.33
C LEU A 238 -13.59 1.10 -5.96
N GLY A 239 -14.30 1.76 -5.03
CA GLY A 239 -13.84 3.02 -4.46
C GLY A 239 -13.66 4.14 -5.49
N THR A 240 -12.63 4.98 -5.31
CA THR A 240 -12.36 6.16 -6.11
C THR A 240 -11.10 6.01 -6.93
N LEU A 241 -11.16 6.35 -8.23
CA LEU A 241 -9.98 6.51 -9.09
C LEU A 241 -9.56 7.99 -9.08
N ILE A 242 -8.27 8.25 -8.86
CA ILE A 242 -7.64 9.58 -8.95
C ILE A 242 -6.68 9.55 -10.15
N GLN A 243 -6.87 10.46 -11.11
CA GLN A 243 -6.04 10.57 -12.32
C GLN A 243 -6.07 11.97 -12.92
#